data_f810af6d106af007f827b703ca978fb8
#
_entry.id   f810af6d106af007f827b703ca978fb8
#
_cell.length_a   1.000
_cell.length_b   1.000
_cell.length_c   1.000
_cell.angle_alpha   90.00
_cell.angle_beta   90.00
_cell.angle_gamma   90.00
#
_symmetry.space_group_name_H-M   'P 1'
#
loop_
_entity.id
_entity.type
_entity.pdbx_description
1 polymer ?
#
loop_
_entity_poly.entity_id
_entity_poly.type
_entity_poly.pdbx_seq_one_letter_code
_entity_poly.pdbx_strand_id
1 'polypeptide(L)'
;MNINYHMEGNILKVEVDTINSTTNSAWHFKTKYVYTVCPSGDILIDVEGTPSGRVDLAPDMLPRIGVSMHLDKSMEHVRYFGMGPGENYADSKEAAQMAYMQIL
;
A
#
# COMPACT_ATOMS: atom_id res chain seq x y z
N MET A 1 -14.58 0.06 9.34
CA MET A 1 -13.83 -0.83 8.43
C MET A 1 -14.77 -1.89 7.88
N ASN A 2 -14.78 -2.05 6.58
CA ASN A 2 -15.57 -3.08 5.90
C ASN A 2 -14.64 -4.05 5.21
N ILE A 3 -14.94 -5.34 5.31
CA ILE A 3 -14.17 -6.39 4.66
C ILE A 3 -15.13 -7.27 3.87
N ASN A 4 -14.89 -7.38 2.57
CA ASN A 4 -15.65 -8.24 1.66
C ASN A 4 -14.68 -9.17 0.95
N TYR A 5 -15.12 -10.39 0.68
CA TYR A 5 -14.31 -11.31 -0.10
C TYR A 5 -15.20 -12.12 -1.03
N HIS A 6 -14.63 -12.56 -2.13
CA HIS A 6 -15.31 -13.45 -3.08
C HIS A 6 -14.30 -14.26 -3.88
N MET A 7 -14.77 -15.37 -4.44
CA MET A 7 -13.97 -16.23 -5.31
C MET A 7 -14.37 -16.02 -6.76
N GLU A 8 -13.36 -15.84 -7.61
CA GLU A 8 -13.55 -15.83 -9.07
C GLU A 8 -12.76 -17.01 -9.64
N GLY A 9 -13.44 -18.14 -9.87
CA GLY A 9 -12.77 -19.39 -10.20
C GLY A 9 -11.89 -19.84 -9.03
N ASN A 10 -10.60 -19.92 -9.22
CA ASN A 10 -9.62 -20.27 -8.17
C ASN A 10 -8.84 -19.06 -7.66
N ILE A 11 -9.30 -17.85 -7.94
CA ILE A 11 -8.68 -16.61 -7.46
C ILE A 11 -9.54 -16.04 -6.33
N LEU A 12 -8.92 -15.73 -5.20
CA LEU A 12 -9.59 -15.08 -4.08
C LEU A 12 -9.32 -13.58 -4.13
N LYS A 13 -10.39 -12.79 -4.10
CA LYS A 13 -10.28 -11.34 -3.95
C LYS A 13 -10.81 -10.91 -2.60
N VAL A 14 -10.02 -10.11 -1.89
CA VAL A 14 -10.40 -9.54 -0.60
C VAL A 14 -10.36 -8.02 -0.72
N GLU A 15 -11.47 -7.38 -0.43
CA GLU A 15 -11.58 -5.92 -0.45
C GLU A 15 -11.73 -5.41 0.98
N VAL A 16 -10.88 -4.45 1.35
CA VAL A 16 -10.91 -3.84 2.68
C VAL A 16 -11.06 -2.33 2.52
N ASP A 17 -12.10 -1.78 3.11
CA ASP A 17 -12.32 -0.32 3.14
C ASP A 17 -12.01 0.19 4.54
N THR A 18 -11.17 1.20 4.62
CA THR A 18 -10.77 1.81 5.89
C THR A 18 -10.86 3.32 5.82
N ILE A 19 -10.89 3.94 7.00
CA ILE A 19 -10.77 5.39 7.16
C ILE A 19 -9.51 5.64 7.97
N ASN A 20 -8.57 6.35 7.38
CA ASN A 20 -7.28 6.66 8.00
C ASN A 20 -7.23 8.13 8.36
N SER A 21 -7.17 8.44 9.64
CA SER A 21 -7.09 9.81 10.12
C SER A 21 -6.37 9.88 11.46
N THR A 22 -5.93 11.07 11.83
CA THR A 22 -5.50 11.34 13.19
C THR A 22 -6.70 11.72 14.05
N THR A 23 -6.57 11.57 15.37
CA THR A 23 -7.68 11.78 16.32
C THR A 23 -8.31 13.17 16.24
N ASN A 24 -7.52 14.17 15.90
CA ASN A 24 -7.94 15.58 15.90
C ASN A 24 -8.05 16.19 14.51
N SER A 25 -8.04 15.34 13.46
CA SER A 25 -8.16 15.83 12.08
C SER A 25 -9.61 15.94 11.64
N ALA A 26 -9.93 17.03 10.96
CA ALA A 26 -11.22 17.22 10.33
C ALA A 26 -11.27 16.59 8.92
N TRP A 27 -10.15 16.12 8.42
CA TRP A 27 -10.04 15.44 7.14
C TRP A 27 -9.44 14.06 7.34
N HIS A 28 -9.66 13.19 6.35
CA HIS A 28 -9.20 11.79 6.44
C HIS A 28 -9.02 11.22 5.04
N PHE A 29 -8.37 10.06 4.97
CA PHE A 29 -8.33 9.26 3.75
C PHE A 29 -9.30 8.09 3.87
N LYS A 30 -10.14 7.94 2.86
CA LYS A 30 -10.88 6.70 2.63
C LYS A 30 -9.99 5.83 1.77
N THR A 31 -9.54 4.72 2.32
CA THR A 31 -8.57 3.84 1.67
C THR A 31 -9.22 2.51 1.33
N LYS A 32 -9.05 2.09 0.09
CA LYS A 32 -9.52 0.79 -0.38
C LYS A 32 -8.30 -0.08 -0.70
N TYR A 33 -8.25 -1.23 -0.07
CA TYR A 33 -7.24 -2.25 -0.35
C TYR A 33 -7.90 -3.41 -1.08
N VAL A 34 -7.33 -3.83 -2.19
CA VAL A 34 -7.79 -5.01 -2.91
C VAL A 34 -6.64 -6.00 -2.97
N TYR A 35 -6.83 -7.15 -2.36
CA TYR A 35 -5.86 -8.24 -2.37
C TYR A 35 -6.37 -9.31 -3.33
N THR A 36 -5.56 -9.66 -4.31
CA THR A 36 -5.86 -10.74 -5.24
C THR A 36 -4.89 -11.88 -4.99
N VAL A 37 -5.40 -12.98 -4.46
CA VAL A 37 -4.59 -14.15 -4.12
C VAL A 37 -4.74 -15.19 -5.22
N CYS A 38 -3.61 -15.51 -5.86
CA CYS A 38 -3.55 -16.44 -6.99
C CYS A 38 -3.12 -17.84 -6.54
N PRO A 39 -3.53 -18.91 -7.25
CA PRO A 39 -3.13 -20.27 -6.87
C PRO A 39 -1.63 -20.50 -6.89
N SER A 40 -0.88 -19.72 -7.66
CA SER A 40 0.57 -19.78 -7.73
C SER A 40 1.26 -19.28 -6.46
N GLY A 41 0.52 -18.67 -5.53
CA GLY A 41 1.07 -18.04 -4.33
C GLY A 41 1.32 -16.55 -4.49
N ASP A 42 1.10 -16.00 -5.67
CA ASP A 42 1.24 -14.57 -5.90
C ASP A 42 0.09 -13.81 -5.27
N ILE A 43 0.39 -12.66 -4.71
CA ILE A 43 -0.60 -11.75 -4.14
C ILE A 43 -0.42 -10.38 -4.78
N LEU A 44 -1.47 -9.92 -5.46
CA LEU A 44 -1.53 -8.57 -5.99
C LEU A 44 -2.18 -7.68 -4.95
N ILE A 45 -1.57 -6.53 -4.69
CA ILE A 45 -2.08 -5.58 -3.71
C ILE A 45 -2.31 -4.26 -4.41
N ASP A 46 -3.58 -3.84 -4.48
CA ASP A 46 -3.96 -2.54 -5.01
C ASP A 46 -4.44 -1.67 -3.86
N VAL A 47 -3.91 -0.46 -3.75
CA VAL A 47 -4.26 0.49 -2.70
C VAL A 47 -4.68 1.79 -3.34
N GLU A 48 -5.87 2.27 -2.97
CA GLU A 48 -6.40 3.54 -3.46
C GLU A 48 -6.85 4.37 -2.27
N GLY A 49 -6.29 5.57 -2.14
CA GLY A 49 -6.64 6.49 -1.08
C GLY A 49 -7.32 7.74 -1.65
N THR A 50 -8.45 8.12 -1.06
CA THR A 50 -9.21 9.29 -1.48
C THR A 50 -9.37 10.25 -0.30
N PRO A 51 -8.89 11.52 -0.41
CA PRO A 51 -9.11 12.51 0.64
C PRO A 51 -10.60 12.81 0.81
N SER A 52 -11.04 12.98 2.05
CA SER A 52 -12.45 13.21 2.36
C SER A 52 -12.56 14.07 3.63
N GLY A 53 -13.77 14.55 3.93
CA GLY A 53 -14.01 15.47 5.03
C GLY A 53 -13.58 16.89 4.67
N ARG A 54 -13.02 17.60 5.65
CA ARG A 54 -12.56 18.99 5.44
C ARG A 54 -11.20 18.99 4.74
N VAL A 55 -11.18 18.63 3.46
CA VAL A 55 -9.94 18.57 2.66
C VAL A 55 -9.28 19.92 2.45
N ASP A 56 -10.02 21.01 2.64
CA ASP A 56 -9.48 22.36 2.65
C ASP A 56 -8.47 22.59 3.79
N LEU A 57 -8.54 21.78 4.84
CA LEU A 57 -7.61 21.83 5.97
C LEU A 57 -6.43 20.86 5.80
N ALA A 58 -6.42 20.06 4.74
CA ALA A 58 -5.33 19.12 4.50
C ALA A 58 -4.08 19.86 4.03
N PRO A 59 -2.87 19.36 4.35
CA PRO A 59 -1.64 19.95 3.83
C PRO A 59 -1.55 19.76 2.31
N ASP A 60 -0.86 20.66 1.63
CA ASP A 60 -0.64 20.57 0.19
C ASP A 60 0.20 19.36 -0.18
N MET A 61 1.06 18.92 0.72
CA MET A 61 1.94 17.77 0.51
C MET A 61 1.91 16.86 1.73
N LEU A 62 2.00 15.56 1.49
CA LEU A 62 2.18 14.56 2.53
C LEU A 62 3.66 14.27 2.70
N PRO A 63 4.17 14.22 3.94
CA PRO A 63 5.58 13.93 4.18
C PRO A 63 5.96 12.49 3.81
N ARG A 64 5.04 11.56 3.96
CA ARG A 64 5.23 10.14 3.62
C ARG A 64 3.94 9.50 3.21
N ILE A 65 4.04 8.60 2.24
CA ILE A 65 2.95 7.71 1.88
C ILE A 65 3.55 6.34 1.55
N GLY A 66 2.96 5.29 2.08
CA GLY A 66 3.49 3.95 1.86
C GLY A 66 2.62 2.88 2.48
N VAL A 67 3.03 1.64 2.28
CA VAL A 67 2.37 0.46 2.82
C VAL A 67 3.36 -0.32 3.66
N SER A 68 2.92 -0.74 4.85
CA SER A 68 3.71 -1.58 5.75
C SER A 68 3.03 -2.93 5.91
N MET A 69 3.83 -3.98 6.02
CA MET A 69 3.31 -5.31 6.31
C MET A 69 4.23 -6.04 7.27
N HIS A 70 3.65 -6.93 8.04
CA HIS A 70 4.38 -7.81 8.95
C HIS A 70 4.46 -9.19 8.33
N LEU A 71 5.68 -9.74 8.28
CA LEU A 71 5.93 -11.06 7.72
C LEU A 71 6.47 -11.97 8.81
N ASP A 72 6.27 -13.26 8.63
CA ASP A 72 6.84 -14.26 9.54
C ASP A 72 8.38 -14.16 9.53
N LYS A 73 8.98 -14.43 10.67
CA LYS A 73 10.44 -14.37 10.84
C LYS A 73 11.19 -15.28 9.85
N SER A 74 10.56 -16.36 9.41
CA SER A 74 11.14 -17.25 8.40
C SER A 74 11.32 -16.57 7.04
N MET A 75 10.68 -15.43 6.80
CA MET A 75 10.73 -14.66 5.56
C MET A 75 11.69 -13.48 5.69
N GLU A 76 12.89 -13.72 6.20
CA GLU A 76 13.87 -12.65 6.46
C GLU A 76 14.62 -12.19 5.20
N HIS A 77 14.56 -12.94 4.12
CA HIS A 77 15.18 -12.57 2.86
C HIS A 77 14.13 -12.01 1.92
N VAL A 78 14.34 -10.78 1.47
CA VAL A 78 13.41 -10.10 0.57
C VAL A 78 14.12 -9.76 -0.72
N ARG A 79 13.49 -10.12 -1.83
CA ARG A 79 13.95 -9.75 -3.16
C ARG A 79 12.82 -9.02 -3.86
N TYR A 80 13.12 -7.88 -4.44
CA TYR A 80 12.09 -7.11 -5.14
C TYR A 80 12.65 -6.52 -6.43
N PHE A 81 11.74 -6.22 -7.34
CA PHE A 81 12.02 -5.49 -8.57
C PHE A 81 11.28 -4.17 -8.52
N GLY A 82 11.99 -3.08 -8.61
CA GLY A 82 11.39 -1.77 -8.53
C GLY A 82 12.43 -0.68 -8.45
N MET A 83 11.96 0.52 -8.12
CA MET A 83 12.81 1.66 -7.87
C MET A 83 13.33 1.61 -6.43
N GLY A 84 14.61 1.75 -6.27
CA GLY A 84 15.22 1.68 -4.94
C GLY A 84 16.71 1.93 -4.98
N PRO A 85 17.42 1.58 -3.89
CA PRO A 85 16.95 0.96 -2.63
C PRO A 85 16.26 1.90 -1.67
N GLY A 86 16.31 3.20 -1.88
CA GLY A 86 15.69 4.18 -0.99
C GLY A 86 14.22 4.45 -1.33
N GLU A 87 13.66 5.44 -0.66
CA GLU A 87 12.31 5.89 -0.92
C GLU A 87 12.19 6.44 -2.35
N ASN A 88 11.05 6.19 -2.97
CA ASN A 88 10.80 6.62 -4.33
C ASN A 88 9.59 7.58 -4.37
N TYR A 89 9.85 8.85 -4.13
CA TYR A 89 8.88 9.92 -4.29
C TYR A 89 9.25 10.77 -5.52
N ALA A 90 8.33 11.63 -5.96
CA ALA A 90 8.55 12.46 -7.13
C ALA A 90 9.78 13.35 -7.00
N ASP A 91 10.11 13.79 -5.79
CA ASP A 91 11.26 14.66 -5.51
C ASP A 91 12.57 13.89 -5.31
N SER A 92 12.53 12.58 -5.16
CA SER A 92 13.71 11.75 -4.90
C SER A 92 13.93 10.65 -5.94
N LYS A 93 13.06 10.54 -6.93
CA LYS A 93 13.08 9.41 -7.85
C LYS A 93 14.33 9.38 -8.74
N GLU A 94 15.01 10.50 -8.94
CA GLU A 94 16.26 10.56 -9.71
C GLU A 94 17.40 9.79 -9.04
N ALA A 95 17.33 9.63 -7.71
CA ALA A 95 18.30 8.85 -6.95
C ALA A 95 18.00 7.34 -6.97
N ALA A 96 16.82 6.93 -7.48
CA ALA A 96 16.40 5.55 -7.50
C ALA A 96 16.70 4.91 -8.85
N GLN A 97 16.92 3.61 -8.84
CA GLN A 97 17.18 2.82 -10.04
C GLN A 97 16.23 1.64 -10.10
N MET A 98 15.73 1.36 -11.31
CA MET A 98 14.86 0.20 -11.54
C MET A 98 15.73 -1.05 -11.65
N ALA A 99 15.64 -1.93 -10.68
CA ALA A 99 16.46 -3.13 -10.62
C ALA A 99 15.85 -4.18 -9.68
N TYR A 100 16.39 -5.39 -9.74
CA TYR A 100 16.14 -6.38 -8.70
C TYR A 100 16.99 -6.05 -7.49
N MET A 101 16.34 -5.92 -6.34
CA MET A 101 17.00 -5.64 -5.07
C MET A 101 16.80 -6.80 -4.10
N GLN A 102 17.75 -7.01 -3.23
CA GLN A 102 17.67 -8.04 -2.21
C GLN A 102 18.06 -7.44 -0.86
N ILE A 103 17.23 -7.69 0.14
CA ILE A 103 17.43 -7.23 1.50
C ILE A 103 17.62 -8.45 2.39
N LEU A 104 18.67 -8.44 3.19
CA LEU A 104 18.99 -9.52 4.14
C LEU A 104 18.46 -9.19 5.53
#